data_f84763c76f7ef51305a8ce8c498f731c
#
_entry.id   f84763c76f7ef51305a8ce8c498f731c
#
_cell.length_a   1.000
_cell.length_b   1.000
_cell.length_c   1.000
_cell.angle_alpha   90.00
_cell.angle_beta   90.00
_cell.angle_gamma   90.00
#
_symmetry.space_group_name_H-M   'P 1'
#
loop_
_entity.id
_entity.type
_entity.pdbx_description
1 polymer ?
#
loop_
_entity_poly.entity_id
_entity_poly.type
_entity_poly.pdbx_seq_one_letter_code
_entity_poly.pdbx_strand_id
1 'polypeptide(L)'
;MRINKPKLLSYGIVLSMTAVSMLSTSPLASAAGNVKDEEYSYVKGLDEDPFYTRWREKRNTSKVYCYPQKYAATYTIVKGSYYNSATCNRTNLRDCSGEVRIPLGVHGIITNSVREGGCNRARLYINSGKEKATQGVWSPDSTENSSYVVFK
;
A
#
# COMPACT_ATOMS: atom_id res chain seq x y z
N MET A 1 15.26 38.00 83.81
CA MET A 1 14.81 38.42 82.48
C MET A 1 14.97 37.20 81.54
N ARG A 2 13.84 36.49 81.30
CA ARG A 2 13.89 35.26 80.50
C ARG A 2 13.31 35.57 79.07
N ILE A 3 14.15 35.46 78.08
CA ILE A 3 13.74 35.66 76.65
C ILE A 3 13.21 34.36 76.11
N ASN A 4 11.90 34.32 75.82
CA ASN A 4 11.25 33.22 75.15
C ASN A 4 11.60 33.25 73.63
N LYS A 5 12.20 32.17 73.11
CA LYS A 5 12.38 31.99 71.71
C LYS A 5 11.12 31.38 71.09
N PRO A 6 10.64 31.88 69.93
CA PRO A 6 9.53 31.24 69.21
C PRO A 6 9.97 30.03 68.53
N LYS A 7 9.16 28.94 68.63
CA LYS A 7 9.32 27.69 67.84
C LYS A 7 8.90 27.94 66.40
N LEU A 8 9.85 27.79 65.45
CA LEU A 8 9.51 27.72 64.05
C LEU A 8 8.85 26.35 63.76
N LEU A 9 7.58 26.38 63.35
CA LEU A 9 6.92 25.25 62.76
C LEU A 9 7.40 25.12 61.30
N SER A 10 8.14 24.03 61.01
CA SER A 10 8.53 23.65 59.68
C SER A 10 7.37 22.95 58.99
N TYR A 11 6.67 23.65 58.12
CA TYR A 11 5.69 23.04 57.22
C TYR A 11 6.46 22.34 56.08
N GLY A 12 6.57 21.02 56.19
CA GLY A 12 7.05 20.18 55.06
C GLY A 12 5.99 20.14 53.97
N ILE A 13 6.26 20.82 52.86
CA ILE A 13 5.46 20.66 51.64
C ILE A 13 5.90 19.37 51.00
N VAL A 14 5.08 18.33 51.11
CA VAL A 14 5.23 17.12 50.35
C VAL A 14 4.73 17.38 48.93
N LEU A 15 5.66 17.66 48.04
CA LEU A 15 5.37 17.75 46.60
C LEU A 15 5.22 16.32 46.03
N SER A 16 3.98 15.82 45.98
CA SER A 16 3.68 14.58 45.29
C SER A 16 3.76 14.81 43.77
N MET A 17 4.90 14.46 43.18
CA MET A 17 5.02 14.34 41.73
C MET A 17 4.23 13.11 41.26
N THR A 18 2.99 13.29 40.88
CA THR A 18 2.26 12.33 40.03
C THR A 18 2.88 12.37 38.66
N ALA A 19 3.78 11.41 38.37
CA ALA A 19 4.24 11.14 37.02
C ALA A 19 3.05 10.57 36.24
N VAL A 20 2.36 11.43 35.50
CA VAL A 20 1.43 11.01 34.45
C VAL A 20 2.29 10.45 33.32
N SER A 21 2.47 9.14 33.33
CA SER A 21 2.97 8.41 32.14
C SER A 21 1.92 8.56 31.06
N MET A 22 2.07 9.58 30.22
CA MET A 22 1.39 9.60 28.92
C MET A 22 1.94 8.43 28.12
N LEU A 23 1.19 7.32 28.09
CA LEU A 23 1.32 6.35 27.02
C LEU A 23 0.95 7.11 25.73
N SER A 24 1.94 7.64 25.05
CA SER A 24 1.82 8.03 23.67
C SER A 24 1.56 6.76 22.89
N THR A 25 0.29 6.39 22.72
CA THR A 25 -0.11 5.53 21.63
C THR A 25 0.24 6.29 20.36
N SER A 26 1.49 6.13 19.90
CA SER A 26 1.83 6.52 18.54
C SER A 26 0.79 5.84 17.65
N PRO A 27 -0.05 6.58 16.90
CA PRO A 27 -0.84 5.94 15.88
C PRO A 27 0.18 5.22 15.01
N LEU A 28 0.04 3.89 14.88
CA LEU A 28 0.79 3.14 13.89
C LEU A 28 0.56 3.91 12.59
N ALA A 29 1.55 4.69 12.17
CA ALA A 29 1.51 5.39 10.91
C ALA A 29 1.38 4.27 9.87
N SER A 30 0.16 4.05 9.42
CA SER A 30 -0.10 3.18 8.28
C SER A 30 0.81 3.73 7.19
N ALA A 31 1.85 2.97 6.84
CA ALA A 31 2.84 3.43 5.89
C ALA A 31 2.06 3.92 4.67
N ALA A 32 2.22 5.21 4.36
CA ALA A 32 1.48 5.82 3.26
C ALA A 32 1.68 4.94 2.03
N GLY A 33 0.58 4.47 1.45
CA GLY A 33 0.61 3.57 0.30
C GLY A 33 1.33 4.23 -0.90
N ASN A 34 1.81 3.43 -1.81
CA ASN A 34 2.34 3.91 -3.09
C ASN A 34 1.19 4.06 -4.09
N VAL A 35 0.39 5.10 -3.90
CA VAL A 35 -0.85 5.39 -4.66
C VAL A 35 -0.61 6.25 -5.92
N LYS A 36 0.65 6.54 -6.25
CA LYS A 36 0.96 7.27 -7.49
C LYS A 36 0.67 6.38 -8.68
N ASP A 37 -0.15 6.86 -9.60
CA ASP A 37 -0.47 6.16 -10.83
C ASP A 37 0.72 6.11 -11.80
N GLU A 38 0.83 5.00 -12.52
CA GLU A 38 1.74 4.80 -13.64
C GLU A 38 0.95 4.30 -14.85
N GLU A 39 1.25 4.84 -16.01
CA GLU A 39 0.62 4.45 -17.27
C GLU A 39 1.10 3.07 -17.72
N TYR A 40 0.20 2.32 -18.35
CA TYR A 40 0.52 1.14 -19.13
C TYR A 40 -0.14 1.24 -20.51
N SER A 41 0.50 0.65 -21.50
CA SER A 41 -0.05 0.46 -22.83
C SER A 41 0.39 -0.90 -23.33
N TYR A 42 -0.54 -1.69 -23.86
CA TYR A 42 -0.31 -3.01 -24.42
C TYR A 42 -1.02 -3.14 -25.75
N VAL A 43 -0.31 -3.57 -26.77
CA VAL A 43 -0.82 -3.87 -28.10
C VAL A 43 -0.46 -5.31 -28.46
N LYS A 44 -1.47 -6.16 -28.61
CA LYS A 44 -1.29 -7.58 -28.91
C LYS A 44 -0.57 -7.78 -30.23
N GLY A 45 0.49 -8.58 -30.20
CA GLY A 45 1.32 -8.88 -31.37
C GLY A 45 2.38 -7.84 -31.72
N LEU A 46 2.42 -6.68 -31.04
CA LEU A 46 3.51 -5.72 -31.11
C LEU A 46 4.35 -5.72 -29.83
N ASP A 47 3.70 -5.88 -28.68
CA ASP A 47 4.39 -5.98 -27.40
C ASP A 47 4.72 -7.44 -27.06
N GLU A 48 5.67 -7.61 -26.13
CA GLU A 48 6.02 -8.92 -25.60
C GLU A 48 4.78 -9.60 -25.00
N ASP A 49 4.61 -10.88 -25.27
CA ASP A 49 3.60 -11.72 -24.64
C ASP A 49 4.32 -12.82 -23.84
N PRO A 50 4.25 -12.79 -22.50
CA PRO A 50 3.40 -11.96 -21.65
C PRO A 50 3.92 -10.54 -21.40
N PHE A 51 3.01 -9.55 -21.43
CA PHE A 51 3.30 -8.17 -21.10
C PHE A 51 3.19 -7.93 -19.59
N TYR A 52 4.16 -7.23 -19.04
CA TYR A 52 4.21 -6.87 -17.62
C TYR A 52 4.50 -5.38 -17.43
N THR A 53 3.77 -4.75 -16.51
CA THR A 53 4.16 -3.41 -16.03
C THR A 53 5.48 -3.47 -15.26
N ARG A 54 6.06 -2.31 -14.96
CA ARG A 54 7.25 -2.24 -14.11
C ARG A 54 6.96 -2.74 -12.70
N TRP A 55 7.99 -3.27 -12.05
CA TRP A 55 7.92 -3.59 -10.63
C TRP A 55 7.88 -2.31 -9.79
N ARG A 56 6.87 -2.18 -8.94
CA ARG A 56 6.70 -1.04 -8.03
C ARG A 56 6.63 -1.51 -6.58
N GLU A 57 7.07 -0.65 -5.68
CA GLU A 57 7.00 -0.91 -4.25
C GLU A 57 5.54 -0.99 -3.80
N LYS A 58 5.18 -2.07 -3.12
CA LYS A 58 3.91 -2.23 -2.44
C LYS A 58 4.14 -2.05 -0.94
N ARG A 59 3.58 -0.98 -0.39
CA ARG A 59 3.90 -0.52 0.96
C ARG A 59 2.98 -1.07 2.03
N ASN A 60 1.73 -1.33 1.69
CA ASN A 60 0.71 -1.80 2.63
C ASN A 60 -0.14 -2.93 2.03
N THR A 61 -1.13 -3.42 2.77
CA THR A 61 -2.04 -4.49 2.37
C THR A 61 -3.24 -4.01 1.55
N SER A 62 -3.28 -2.72 1.14
CA SER A 62 -4.36 -2.21 0.32
C SER A 62 -4.48 -2.96 -1.02
N LYS A 63 -5.63 -2.83 -1.65
CA LYS A 63 -5.86 -3.40 -2.99
C LYS A 63 -4.99 -2.71 -4.04
N VAL A 64 -4.74 -3.37 -5.16
CA VAL A 64 -4.07 -2.78 -6.32
C VAL A 64 -5.10 -2.03 -7.16
N TYR A 65 -4.81 -0.80 -7.52
CA TYR A 65 -5.66 -0.01 -8.40
C TYR A 65 -5.31 -0.22 -9.86
N CYS A 66 -6.34 -0.29 -10.73
CA CYS A 66 -6.19 -0.34 -12.18
C CYS A 66 -7.40 0.33 -12.85
N TYR A 67 -7.14 1.18 -13.82
CA TYR A 67 -8.16 1.93 -14.54
C TYR A 67 -7.86 1.91 -16.05
N PRO A 68 -8.54 1.04 -16.82
CA PRO A 68 -8.48 1.04 -18.27
C PRO A 68 -9.15 2.29 -18.86
N GLN A 69 -8.40 3.07 -19.63
CA GLN A 69 -8.84 4.38 -20.14
C GLN A 69 -9.12 4.39 -21.64
N LYS A 70 -8.42 3.52 -22.40
CA LYS A 70 -8.53 3.51 -23.87
C LYS A 70 -8.53 2.09 -24.41
N TYR A 71 -9.14 1.95 -25.57
CA TYR A 71 -9.26 0.80 -26.44
C TYR A 71 -10.18 -0.27 -25.89
N ALA A 72 -9.79 -1.00 -24.85
CA ALA A 72 -10.56 -2.14 -24.35
C ALA A 72 -10.46 -2.33 -22.84
N ALA A 73 -11.24 -3.28 -22.33
CA ALA A 73 -11.05 -3.82 -20.98
C ALA A 73 -9.64 -4.38 -20.81
N THR A 74 -9.15 -4.34 -19.57
CA THR A 74 -7.89 -4.95 -19.21
C THR A 74 -8.13 -6.26 -18.47
N TYR A 75 -7.52 -7.34 -18.94
CA TYR A 75 -7.38 -8.59 -18.18
C TYR A 75 -6.05 -8.54 -17.46
N THR A 76 -6.04 -8.80 -16.17
CA THR A 76 -4.82 -8.63 -15.38
C THR A 76 -4.74 -9.59 -14.20
N ILE A 77 -3.50 -9.96 -13.86
CA ILE A 77 -3.14 -10.68 -12.63
C ILE A 77 -2.14 -9.82 -11.87
N VAL A 78 -2.34 -9.68 -10.57
CA VAL A 78 -1.34 -9.03 -9.71
C VAL A 78 -0.22 -10.04 -9.43
N LYS A 79 0.98 -9.72 -9.87
CA LYS A 79 2.20 -10.48 -9.57
C LYS A 79 2.94 -9.84 -8.40
N GLY A 80 3.43 -10.66 -7.49
CA GLY A 80 4.24 -10.23 -6.34
C GLY A 80 5.67 -10.73 -6.45
N SER A 81 6.60 -9.99 -5.81
CA SER A 81 7.97 -10.43 -5.57
C SER A 81 8.53 -9.81 -4.30
N TYR A 82 9.51 -10.46 -3.69
CA TYR A 82 10.35 -9.87 -2.68
C TYR A 82 11.61 -9.30 -3.33
N TYR A 83 11.90 -8.04 -3.08
CA TYR A 83 13.12 -7.38 -3.52
C TYR A 83 13.96 -6.97 -2.31
N ASN A 84 15.18 -7.48 -2.23
CA ASN A 84 16.17 -7.11 -1.24
C ASN A 84 17.07 -6.01 -1.81
N SER A 85 16.96 -4.80 -1.27
CA SER A 85 17.72 -3.63 -1.75
C SER A 85 19.21 -3.72 -1.45
N ALA A 86 19.60 -4.42 -0.39
CA ALA A 86 21.01 -4.56 -0.03
C ALA A 86 21.80 -5.48 -0.99
N THR A 87 21.14 -6.51 -1.51
CA THR A 87 21.73 -7.47 -2.46
C THR A 87 21.28 -7.27 -3.90
N CYS A 88 20.39 -6.30 -4.16
CA CYS A 88 19.75 -6.08 -5.45
C CYS A 88 19.09 -7.34 -6.04
N ASN A 89 18.73 -8.29 -5.19
CA ASN A 89 18.17 -9.57 -5.59
C ASN A 89 16.64 -9.59 -5.49
N ARG A 90 16.03 -10.35 -6.39
CA ARG A 90 14.58 -10.56 -6.45
C ARG A 90 14.23 -12.02 -6.34
N THR A 91 13.37 -12.34 -5.39
CA THR A 91 12.93 -13.70 -5.08
C THR A 91 11.41 -13.74 -4.90
N ASN A 92 10.86 -14.92 -4.63
CA ASN A 92 9.44 -15.13 -4.31
C ASN A 92 8.50 -14.57 -5.39
N LEU A 93 8.79 -14.85 -6.66
CA LEU A 93 7.91 -14.49 -7.78
C LEU A 93 6.66 -15.37 -7.75
N ARG A 94 5.48 -14.74 -7.70
CA ARG A 94 4.22 -15.49 -7.67
C ARG A 94 3.02 -14.65 -8.09
N ASP A 95 1.94 -15.35 -8.40
CA ASP A 95 0.62 -14.75 -8.57
C ASP A 95 0.04 -14.42 -7.20
N CYS A 96 -0.45 -13.21 -7.05
CA CYS A 96 -1.02 -12.68 -5.82
C CYS A 96 -2.50 -12.32 -5.97
N SER A 97 -3.09 -12.52 -7.14
CA SER A 97 -4.53 -12.51 -7.41
C SER A 97 -4.87 -13.56 -8.45
N GLY A 98 -6.14 -13.88 -8.62
CA GLY A 98 -6.66 -14.49 -9.84
C GLY A 98 -6.59 -13.52 -11.02
N GLU A 99 -6.87 -14.02 -12.23
CA GLU A 99 -7.11 -13.16 -13.39
C GLU A 99 -8.44 -12.43 -13.23
N VAL A 100 -8.43 -11.13 -13.39
CA VAL A 100 -9.62 -10.29 -13.35
C VAL A 100 -9.75 -9.47 -14.64
N ARG A 101 -10.99 -9.26 -15.06
CA ARG A 101 -11.33 -8.39 -16.19
C ARG A 101 -11.89 -7.07 -15.66
N ILE A 102 -11.20 -5.96 -15.90
CA ILE A 102 -11.64 -4.62 -15.55
C ILE A 102 -12.18 -3.96 -16.82
N PRO A 103 -13.48 -3.60 -16.87
CA PRO A 103 -14.06 -2.96 -18.03
C PRO A 103 -13.44 -1.60 -18.33
N LEU A 104 -13.48 -1.18 -19.59
CA LEU A 104 -13.09 0.16 -20.01
C LEU A 104 -13.86 1.22 -19.23
N GLY A 105 -13.17 2.24 -18.73
CA GLY A 105 -13.76 3.35 -17.98
C GLY A 105 -14.14 3.03 -16.53
N VAL A 106 -13.82 1.82 -16.03
CA VAL A 106 -14.12 1.41 -14.66
C VAL A 106 -12.88 1.54 -13.78
N HIS A 107 -13.01 2.27 -12.68
CA HIS A 107 -12.00 2.32 -11.63
C HIS A 107 -12.04 1.02 -10.82
N GLY A 108 -11.10 0.13 -11.06
CA GLY A 108 -11.01 -1.16 -10.41
C GLY A 108 -10.01 -1.19 -9.27
N ILE A 109 -10.36 -1.87 -8.19
CA ILE A 109 -9.42 -2.24 -7.13
C ILE A 109 -9.38 -3.76 -7.00
N ILE A 110 -8.18 -4.34 -7.10
CA ILE A 110 -7.94 -5.77 -7.17
C ILE A 110 -7.49 -6.27 -5.81
N THR A 111 -8.26 -7.20 -5.24
CA THR A 111 -7.85 -7.92 -4.03
C THR A 111 -6.59 -8.74 -4.33
N ASN A 112 -5.61 -8.66 -3.47
CA ASN A 112 -4.33 -9.32 -3.68
C ASN A 112 -3.68 -9.74 -2.36
N SER A 113 -2.76 -10.68 -2.42
CA SER A 113 -1.99 -11.22 -1.29
C SER A 113 -0.49 -10.88 -1.34
N VAL A 114 -0.12 -9.76 -1.98
CA VAL A 114 1.31 -9.40 -2.14
C VAL A 114 2.01 -9.27 -0.80
N ARG A 115 1.47 -8.46 0.10
CA ARG A 115 2.10 -8.22 1.42
C ARG A 115 1.95 -9.42 2.35
N GLU A 116 0.77 -10.01 2.39
CA GLU A 116 0.47 -11.20 3.18
C GLU A 116 1.34 -12.40 2.76
N GLY A 117 1.72 -12.43 1.49
CA GLY A 117 2.63 -13.43 0.94
C GLY A 117 4.10 -13.12 1.09
N GLY A 118 4.49 -12.12 1.89
CA GLY A 118 5.89 -11.78 2.11
C GLY A 118 6.56 -11.05 0.93
N CYS A 119 5.78 -10.57 -0.03
CA CYS A 119 6.28 -9.74 -1.13
C CYS A 119 6.27 -8.25 -0.76
N ASN A 120 7.18 -7.47 -1.33
CA ASN A 120 7.27 -6.01 -1.14
C ASN A 120 7.22 -5.24 -2.46
N ARG A 121 7.07 -5.94 -3.57
CA ARG A 121 6.92 -5.38 -4.91
C ARG A 121 5.71 -6.00 -5.59
N ALA A 122 5.01 -5.19 -6.39
CA ALA A 122 3.93 -5.61 -7.25
C ALA A 122 4.16 -5.15 -8.68
N ARG A 123 3.61 -5.89 -9.63
CA ARG A 123 3.39 -5.49 -11.02
C ARG A 123 2.11 -6.12 -11.53
N LEU A 124 1.60 -5.63 -12.64
CA LEU A 124 0.52 -6.28 -13.36
C LEU A 124 1.07 -7.12 -14.51
N TYR A 125 0.57 -8.33 -14.65
CA TYR A 125 0.47 -9.00 -15.93
C TYR A 125 -0.73 -8.41 -16.66
N ILE A 126 -0.57 -7.99 -17.89
CA ILE A 126 -1.62 -7.34 -18.68
C ILE A 126 -1.91 -8.16 -19.93
N ASN A 127 -3.20 -8.34 -20.20
CA ASN A 127 -3.71 -8.91 -21.43
C ASN A 127 -4.94 -8.12 -21.88
N SER A 128 -5.15 -7.99 -23.17
CA SER A 128 -6.35 -7.37 -23.75
C SER A 128 -7.46 -8.39 -24.12
N GLY A 129 -7.26 -9.65 -23.78
CA GLY A 129 -8.20 -10.72 -24.14
C GLY A 129 -8.30 -10.92 -25.66
N LYS A 130 -9.50 -10.76 -26.21
CA LYS A 130 -9.74 -10.86 -27.66
C LYS A 130 -9.47 -9.54 -28.40
N GLU A 131 -9.37 -8.45 -27.69
CA GLU A 131 -9.13 -7.12 -28.23
C GLU A 131 -7.67 -6.94 -28.66
N LYS A 132 -7.43 -5.94 -29.51
CA LYS A 132 -6.08 -5.71 -30.04
C LYS A 132 -5.19 -4.91 -29.09
N ALA A 133 -5.77 -4.07 -28.24
CA ALA A 133 -5.00 -3.20 -27.36
C ALA A 133 -5.77 -2.83 -26.09
N THR A 134 -5.04 -2.45 -25.05
CA THR A 134 -5.56 -1.81 -23.84
C THR A 134 -4.55 -0.78 -23.31
N GLN A 135 -5.05 0.32 -22.77
CA GLN A 135 -4.22 1.37 -22.17
C GLN A 135 -4.93 1.93 -20.95
N GLY A 136 -4.16 2.26 -19.92
CA GLY A 136 -4.71 2.82 -18.70
C GLY A 136 -3.64 3.21 -17.70
N VAL A 137 -4.05 3.34 -16.44
CA VAL A 137 -3.16 3.61 -15.31
C VAL A 137 -3.35 2.58 -14.21
N TRP A 138 -2.33 2.41 -13.38
CA TRP A 138 -2.37 1.54 -12.23
C TRP A 138 -1.47 2.03 -11.09
N SER A 139 -1.78 1.62 -9.88
CA SER A 139 -0.89 1.81 -8.73
C SER A 139 -0.87 0.57 -7.83
N PRO A 140 0.28 0.26 -7.19
CA PRO A 140 0.42 -0.94 -6.37
C PRO A 140 -0.39 -0.87 -5.06
N ASP A 141 -0.67 0.31 -4.56
CA ASP A 141 -1.53 0.56 -3.42
C ASP A 141 -2.70 1.45 -3.85
N SER A 142 -3.82 1.36 -3.16
CA SER A 142 -5.00 2.18 -3.42
C SER A 142 -5.50 2.84 -2.14
N THR A 143 -6.11 4.01 -2.31
CA THR A 143 -7.02 4.57 -1.32
C THR A 143 -8.41 3.97 -1.57
N GLU A 144 -9.12 3.59 -0.52
CA GLU A 144 -10.50 3.13 -0.69
C GLU A 144 -11.39 4.30 -1.09
N ASN A 145 -12.18 4.09 -2.13
CA ASN A 145 -13.17 5.04 -2.62
C ASN A 145 -14.46 4.26 -2.93
N SER A 146 -15.59 4.76 -2.46
CA SER A 146 -16.89 4.10 -2.64
C SER A 146 -17.33 3.95 -4.11
N SER A 147 -16.74 4.75 -5.02
CA SER A 147 -16.98 4.64 -6.46
C SER A 147 -16.16 3.55 -7.16
N TYR A 148 -15.21 2.92 -6.47
CA TYR A 148 -14.35 1.90 -7.05
C TYR A 148 -15.00 0.52 -6.98
N VAL A 149 -14.86 -0.24 -8.06
CA VAL A 149 -15.37 -1.61 -8.13
C VAL A 149 -14.29 -2.59 -7.64
N VAL A 150 -14.67 -3.45 -6.71
CA VAL A 150 -13.77 -4.49 -6.16
C VAL A 150 -13.79 -5.72 -7.03
N PHE A 151 -12.60 -6.13 -7.47
CA PHE A 151 -12.35 -7.38 -8.19
C PHE A 151 -11.61 -8.38 -7.30
N LYS A 152 -11.98 -9.66 -7.37
CA LYS A 152 -11.42 -10.76 -6.54
C LYS A 152 -10.84 -11.85 -7.42
#